data_2a546875d54f33eccc1fd2c638c3fd32
#
_entry.id   2a546875d54f33eccc1fd2c638c3fd32
#
_cell.length_a   1.000
_cell.length_b   1.000
_cell.length_c   1.000
_cell.angle_alpha   90.00
_cell.angle_beta   90.00
_cell.angle_gamma   90.00
#
_symmetry.space_group_name_H-M   'P 1'
#
loop_
_entity.id
_entity.type
_entity.pdbx_description
1 polymer ?
#
loop_
_entity_poly.entity_id
_entity_poly.type
_entity_poly.pdbx_seq_one_letter_code
_entity_poly.pdbx_strand_id
1 'polypeptide(L)'
;MQSAKKLTKQRGKTKMNKKKSLVLLLALSLVISMIPLQASAAVKSAGTPAEVQSLTSSENLEHNFVNVTANGTSLYVEAETPIQASEFNVSVRKVQSGSRSAWYTRVYPTNAGDYYRFEFSLPNYVPRAGGALSGDYVLIITMKRGTGTSDVFYKNCAFRVSNGQFSILQYDKIMKENARLDKKANKKKVSNFKKTNMSDVKSICFRDPVTKKVASVTTKKVKYFKTVSNQVVKGASTDYEKLLKIYEYVAENFYYDDIAFSSGTKQYVDPYRNLYNMRNKKKSANSQGGKVATTCVGYSAAVCALARAQGIPTRIVNGHHISLNNSSFNTWSTEKNITELDHWWNECYVDGRWITVDATPGNSNKWNRNTNKWTYTGLTNYIYFDPTPEQLATSHVLLEIKGA
;
A
#
# COMPACT_ATOMS: atom_id res chain seq x y z
N MET A 1 12.28 18.39 64.35
CA MET A 1 11.87 17.08 64.93
C MET A 1 11.05 16.32 63.87
N GLN A 2 11.44 15.06 63.62
CA GLN A 2 10.75 13.96 62.91
C GLN A 2 10.52 14.19 61.40
N SER A 3 11.27 13.63 60.55
CA SER A 3 11.45 12.23 60.12
C SER A 3 10.44 11.87 59.00
N ALA A 4 10.85 11.97 57.72
CA ALA A 4 10.16 11.44 56.59
C ALA A 4 10.88 10.19 56.07
N LYS A 5 10.21 9.05 56.16
CA LYS A 5 10.64 7.74 55.68
C LYS A 5 10.62 7.67 54.15
N LYS A 6 11.76 7.30 53.54
CA LYS A 6 11.88 6.85 52.15
C LYS A 6 11.18 5.52 51.94
N LEU A 7 10.28 5.44 51.00
CA LEU A 7 9.77 4.20 50.43
C LEU A 7 10.39 3.99 49.03
N THR A 8 11.35 3.09 48.98
CA THR A 8 11.95 2.54 47.75
C THR A 8 10.98 1.57 47.09
N LYS A 9 10.50 1.89 45.92
CA LYS A 9 9.65 1.02 45.07
C LYS A 9 10.56 0.27 44.10
N GLN A 10 10.85 -1.00 44.37
CA GLN A 10 11.47 -1.91 43.41
C GLN A 10 10.55 -2.12 42.22
N ARG A 11 11.01 -1.75 41.03
CA ARG A 11 10.41 -2.13 39.75
C ARG A 11 11.09 -3.43 39.31
N GLY A 12 10.39 -4.53 39.43
CA GLY A 12 10.76 -5.80 38.80
C GLY A 12 10.62 -5.69 37.28
N LYS A 13 11.74 -5.83 36.56
CA LYS A 13 11.75 -5.97 35.10
C LYS A 13 11.46 -7.43 34.78
N THR A 14 10.24 -7.72 34.36
CA THR A 14 9.91 -9.01 33.75
C THR A 14 10.42 -9.01 32.30
N LYS A 15 11.54 -9.66 32.05
CA LYS A 15 12.02 -9.98 30.70
C LYS A 15 11.10 -11.05 30.11
N MET A 16 10.24 -10.67 29.21
CA MET A 16 9.43 -11.59 28.41
C MET A 16 10.32 -12.31 27.39
N ASN A 17 10.30 -13.63 27.44
CA ASN A 17 11.18 -14.51 26.68
C ASN A 17 10.64 -14.64 25.24
N LYS A 18 11.21 -13.88 24.30
CA LYS A 18 10.83 -13.84 22.86
C LYS A 18 10.81 -15.23 22.16
N LYS A 19 11.44 -16.24 22.75
CA LYS A 19 11.45 -17.60 22.18
C LYS A 19 10.13 -18.39 22.33
N LYS A 20 9.24 -18.01 23.25
CA LYS A 20 7.96 -18.72 23.43
C LYS A 20 6.89 -18.30 22.44
N SER A 21 6.94 -17.07 21.90
CA SER A 21 5.98 -16.59 20.88
C SER A 21 6.21 -17.24 19.50
N LEU A 22 7.47 -17.53 19.14
CA LEU A 22 7.79 -18.17 17.87
C LEU A 22 7.31 -19.63 17.77
N VAL A 23 7.27 -20.34 18.89
CA VAL A 23 6.79 -21.74 18.94
C VAL A 23 5.27 -21.82 18.81
N LEU A 24 4.54 -20.80 19.26
CA LEU A 24 3.07 -20.78 19.16
C LEU A 24 2.60 -20.45 17.73
N LEU A 25 3.34 -19.61 17.01
CA LEU A 25 3.06 -19.27 15.59
C LEU A 25 3.30 -20.45 14.64
N LEU A 26 4.36 -21.25 14.90
CA LEU A 26 4.63 -22.49 14.14
C LEU A 26 3.59 -23.60 14.43
N ALA A 27 2.97 -23.61 15.60
CA ALA A 27 1.92 -24.57 15.92
C ALA A 27 0.58 -24.24 15.25
N LEU A 28 0.28 -22.94 14.99
CA LEU A 28 -0.95 -22.54 14.34
C LEU A 28 -0.92 -22.79 12.82
N SER A 29 0.24 -22.62 12.18
CA SER A 29 0.42 -22.93 10.75
C SER A 29 0.37 -24.43 10.43
N LEU A 30 0.68 -25.29 11.40
CA LEU A 30 0.60 -26.75 11.23
C LEU A 30 -0.80 -27.33 11.50
N VAL A 31 -1.68 -26.61 12.19
CA VAL A 31 -3.05 -27.06 12.47
C VAL A 31 -3.99 -26.85 11.28
N ILE A 32 -3.70 -25.88 10.40
CA ILE A 32 -4.49 -25.63 9.18
C ILE A 32 -4.23 -26.70 8.09
N SER A 33 -3.11 -27.43 8.17
CA SER A 33 -2.77 -28.50 7.21
C SER A 33 -3.30 -29.89 7.56
N MET A 34 -4.02 -30.06 8.69
CA MET A 34 -4.54 -31.36 9.14
C MET A 34 -6.04 -31.37 9.41
N ILE A 35 -6.84 -30.87 8.49
CA ILE A 35 -8.27 -31.20 8.47
C ILE A 35 -8.42 -32.49 7.64
N PRO A 36 -8.81 -33.62 8.26
CA PRO A 36 -9.00 -34.86 7.50
C PRO A 36 -10.20 -34.68 6.55
N LEU A 37 -9.97 -34.87 5.27
CA LEU A 37 -11.03 -35.03 4.26
C LEU A 37 -11.83 -36.29 4.66
N GLN A 38 -12.99 -36.12 5.26
CA GLN A 38 -13.94 -37.22 5.37
C GLN A 38 -14.56 -37.42 3.98
N ALA A 39 -14.17 -38.55 3.38
CA ALA A 39 -14.81 -39.04 2.16
C ALA A 39 -16.26 -39.41 2.45
N SER A 40 -17.21 -38.62 1.98
CA SER A 40 -18.60 -39.05 1.85
C SER A 40 -18.89 -39.47 0.43
N ALA A 41 -19.64 -40.57 0.33
CA ALA A 41 -19.88 -41.35 -0.84
C ALA A 41 -20.42 -40.60 -2.05
N ALA A 42 -20.04 -41.08 -3.22
CA ALA A 42 -20.33 -40.60 -4.55
C ALA A 42 -21.81 -40.32 -4.82
N VAL A 43 -22.10 -39.08 -5.21
CA VAL A 43 -23.20 -38.79 -6.15
C VAL A 43 -22.52 -38.28 -7.43
N LYS A 44 -22.69 -39.08 -8.49
CA LYS A 44 -22.33 -38.69 -9.86
C LYS A 44 -23.24 -37.55 -10.29
N SER A 45 -22.71 -36.38 -10.51
CA SER A 45 -22.99 -35.49 -11.66
C SER A 45 -22.36 -34.12 -11.49
N ALA A 46 -21.85 -33.61 -12.59
CA ALA A 46 -21.64 -32.24 -12.96
C ALA A 46 -20.42 -31.49 -12.36
N GLY A 47 -19.49 -31.21 -13.24
CA GLY A 47 -18.60 -30.06 -13.14
C GLY A 47 -17.46 -30.24 -12.13
N THR A 48 -16.25 -30.14 -12.61
CA THR A 48 -15.06 -29.95 -11.77
C THR A 48 -15.37 -28.91 -10.66
N PRO A 49 -15.12 -29.23 -9.37
CA PRO A 49 -15.29 -28.23 -8.32
C PRO A 49 -14.54 -26.96 -8.71
N ALA A 50 -15.19 -25.82 -8.63
CA ALA A 50 -14.53 -24.54 -8.89
C ALA A 50 -13.29 -24.46 -7.97
N GLU A 51 -12.13 -24.27 -8.57
CA GLU A 51 -10.87 -24.15 -7.86
C GLU A 51 -10.97 -23.00 -6.85
N VAL A 52 -10.61 -23.26 -5.60
CA VAL A 52 -10.59 -22.21 -4.57
C VAL A 52 -9.50 -21.23 -4.92
N GLN A 53 -9.88 -19.99 -5.16
CA GLN A 53 -8.97 -18.90 -5.47
C GLN A 53 -8.84 -17.96 -4.27
N SER A 54 -7.63 -17.57 -3.93
CA SER A 54 -7.38 -16.60 -2.86
C SER A 54 -6.46 -15.47 -3.31
N LEU A 55 -6.66 -14.31 -2.72
CA LEU A 55 -5.80 -13.13 -2.87
C LEU A 55 -5.48 -12.59 -1.49
N THR A 56 -4.25 -12.78 -1.05
CA THR A 56 -3.77 -12.38 0.28
C THR A 56 -2.94 -11.11 0.19
N SER A 57 -3.13 -10.16 1.10
CA SER A 57 -2.22 -9.03 1.30
C SER A 57 -0.93 -9.51 1.97
N SER A 58 0.14 -8.71 1.89
CA SER A 58 1.43 -9.12 2.43
C SER A 58 1.29 -9.69 3.85
N GLU A 59 2.01 -10.77 4.13
CA GLU A 59 1.92 -11.52 5.40
C GLU A 59 2.52 -10.76 6.60
N ASN A 60 2.82 -9.48 6.45
CA ASN A 60 3.39 -8.70 7.54
C ASN A 60 2.30 -8.33 8.56
N LEU A 61 2.11 -9.20 9.55
CA LEU A 61 1.12 -9.08 10.62
C LEU A 61 1.33 -7.84 11.53
N GLU A 62 2.48 -7.14 11.43
CA GLU A 62 2.67 -5.87 12.15
C GLU A 62 1.82 -4.75 11.54
N HIS A 63 1.18 -5.00 10.41
CA HIS A 63 0.37 -4.03 9.66
C HIS A 63 -1.03 -4.56 9.41
N ASN A 64 -1.50 -4.43 8.18
CA ASN A 64 -2.84 -4.87 7.80
C ASN A 64 -2.76 -6.16 7.00
N PHE A 65 -3.46 -7.17 7.43
CA PHE A 65 -3.64 -8.41 6.68
C PHE A 65 -5.06 -8.46 6.10
N VAL A 66 -5.19 -8.82 4.83
CA VAL A 66 -6.48 -9.11 4.19
C VAL A 66 -6.32 -10.32 3.29
N ASN A 67 -7.16 -11.32 3.50
CA ASN A 67 -7.29 -12.48 2.63
C ASN A 67 -8.70 -12.52 2.04
N VAL A 68 -8.79 -12.66 0.72
CA VAL A 68 -10.06 -12.78 -0.02
C VAL A 68 -10.07 -14.13 -0.72
N THR A 69 -11.07 -14.94 -0.44
CA THR A 69 -11.23 -16.28 -1.01
C THR A 69 -12.55 -16.40 -1.74
N ALA A 70 -12.51 -16.83 -3.02
CA ALA A 70 -13.68 -17.24 -3.77
C ALA A 70 -13.83 -18.76 -3.65
N ASN A 71 -14.98 -19.22 -3.18
CA ASN A 71 -15.26 -20.64 -2.97
C ASN A 71 -16.50 -21.14 -3.74
N GLY A 72 -16.66 -20.73 -4.97
CA GLY A 72 -17.79 -21.05 -5.81
C GLY A 72 -18.96 -20.10 -5.56
N THR A 73 -19.83 -20.37 -4.60
CA THR A 73 -21.08 -19.62 -4.41
C THR A 73 -20.95 -18.38 -3.50
N SER A 74 -19.76 -18.12 -2.94
CA SER A 74 -19.53 -16.97 -2.07
C SER A 74 -18.11 -16.42 -2.19
N LEU A 75 -17.95 -15.17 -1.80
CA LEU A 75 -16.65 -14.53 -1.56
C LEU A 75 -16.48 -14.35 -0.06
N TYR A 76 -15.47 -14.99 0.51
CA TYR A 76 -15.11 -14.86 1.93
C TYR A 76 -13.95 -13.91 2.09
N VAL A 77 -14.02 -13.06 3.09
CA VAL A 77 -12.96 -12.10 3.44
C VAL A 77 -12.62 -12.21 4.90
N GLU A 78 -11.36 -12.31 5.18
CA GLU A 78 -10.75 -12.29 6.51
C GLU A 78 -9.73 -11.17 6.58
N ALA A 79 -9.73 -10.40 7.66
CA ALA A 79 -8.79 -9.31 7.83
C ALA A 79 -8.38 -9.09 9.28
N GLU A 80 -7.15 -8.68 9.47
CA GLU A 80 -6.58 -8.27 10.75
C GLU A 80 -5.85 -6.92 10.61
N THR A 81 -5.92 -6.09 11.66
CA THR A 81 -5.22 -4.82 11.73
C THR A 81 -4.83 -4.47 13.17
N PRO A 82 -3.64 -3.91 13.40
CA PRO A 82 -3.29 -3.35 14.71
C PRO A 82 -4.00 -2.02 14.98
N ILE A 83 -4.69 -1.44 13.99
CA ILE A 83 -5.33 -0.13 14.10
C ILE A 83 -6.70 -0.28 14.74
N GLN A 84 -6.93 0.42 15.86
CA GLN A 84 -8.23 0.45 16.51
C GLN A 84 -9.28 1.09 15.60
N ALA A 85 -10.24 0.28 15.18
CA ALA A 85 -11.38 0.70 14.37
C ALA A 85 -12.70 0.43 15.10
N SER A 86 -13.66 1.33 14.95
CA SER A 86 -15.00 1.14 15.51
C SER A 86 -15.89 0.30 14.58
N GLU A 87 -15.68 0.42 13.27
CA GLU A 87 -16.38 -0.37 12.26
C GLU A 87 -15.58 -0.42 10.95
N PHE A 88 -15.78 -1.47 10.18
CA PHE A 88 -15.38 -1.57 8.79
C PHE A 88 -16.63 -1.50 7.89
N ASN A 89 -16.54 -0.69 6.85
CA ASN A 89 -17.59 -0.58 5.86
C ASN A 89 -17.12 -1.33 4.61
N VAL A 90 -17.82 -2.40 4.29
CA VAL A 90 -17.54 -3.23 3.10
C VAL A 90 -18.49 -2.83 2.00
N SER A 91 -17.97 -2.47 0.85
CA SER A 91 -18.77 -2.14 -0.33
C SER A 91 -18.30 -2.92 -1.55
N VAL A 92 -19.28 -3.40 -2.31
CA VAL A 92 -19.06 -4.05 -3.60
C VAL A 92 -19.62 -3.15 -4.67
N ARG A 93 -18.80 -2.80 -5.65
CA ARG A 93 -19.16 -1.88 -6.73
C ARG A 93 -18.98 -2.56 -8.08
N LYS A 94 -19.99 -2.44 -8.92
CA LYS A 94 -19.93 -3.00 -10.28
C LYS A 94 -18.96 -2.18 -11.14
N VAL A 95 -18.11 -2.87 -11.90
CA VAL A 95 -17.18 -2.25 -12.82
C VAL A 95 -17.94 -1.44 -13.88
N GLN A 96 -17.48 -0.22 -14.16
CA GLN A 96 -18.06 0.74 -15.12
C GLN A 96 -19.50 1.22 -14.85
N SER A 97 -20.10 0.90 -13.70
CA SER A 97 -21.50 1.30 -13.43
C SER A 97 -21.66 2.55 -12.55
N GLY A 98 -20.60 3.33 -12.36
CA GLY A 98 -20.62 4.55 -11.55
C GLY A 98 -20.42 4.32 -10.06
N SER A 99 -20.74 5.32 -9.22
CA SER A 99 -20.34 5.36 -7.81
C SER A 99 -21.23 4.58 -6.85
N ARG A 100 -22.35 4.03 -7.29
CA ARG A 100 -23.28 3.32 -6.39
C ARG A 100 -22.76 1.92 -6.05
N SER A 101 -22.79 1.58 -4.77
CA SER A 101 -22.50 0.23 -4.30
C SER A 101 -23.62 -0.72 -4.74
N ALA A 102 -23.26 -1.83 -5.39
CA ALA A 102 -24.19 -2.91 -5.64
C ALA A 102 -24.58 -3.61 -4.32
N TRP A 103 -23.65 -3.63 -3.38
CA TRP A 103 -23.85 -4.16 -2.05
C TRP A 103 -23.03 -3.38 -1.03
N TYR A 104 -23.54 -3.27 0.21
CA TYR A 104 -22.89 -2.58 1.29
C TYR A 104 -23.28 -3.24 2.62
N THR A 105 -22.28 -3.43 3.49
CA THR A 105 -22.51 -3.86 4.87
C THR A 105 -21.52 -3.20 5.83
N ARG A 106 -21.85 -3.25 7.12
CA ARG A 106 -20.94 -2.89 8.20
C ARG A 106 -20.51 -4.15 8.92
N VAL A 107 -19.24 -4.22 9.23
CA VAL A 107 -18.66 -5.30 10.01
C VAL A 107 -17.96 -4.67 11.22
N TYR A 108 -18.20 -5.24 12.37
CA TYR A 108 -17.60 -4.79 13.62
C TYR A 108 -16.47 -5.73 13.99
N PRO A 109 -15.26 -5.18 14.24
CA PRO A 109 -14.14 -6.01 14.56
C PRO A 109 -14.26 -6.58 15.97
N THR A 110 -13.68 -7.76 16.17
CA THR A 110 -13.42 -8.33 17.48
C THR A 110 -12.00 -7.99 17.92
N ASN A 111 -11.82 -7.68 19.20
CA ASN A 111 -10.49 -7.48 19.77
C ASN A 111 -9.82 -8.85 19.96
N ALA A 112 -8.66 -9.03 19.35
CA ALA A 112 -7.84 -10.24 19.42
C ALA A 112 -6.47 -9.93 20.05
N GLY A 113 -6.44 -9.22 21.18
CA GLY A 113 -5.21 -8.77 21.85
C GLY A 113 -4.69 -7.47 21.25
N ASP A 114 -3.53 -7.53 20.60
CA ASP A 114 -2.93 -6.34 19.94
C ASP A 114 -3.52 -6.04 18.56
N TYR A 115 -4.48 -6.84 18.11
CA TYR A 115 -5.10 -6.75 16.79
C TYR A 115 -6.62 -6.69 16.86
N TYR A 116 -7.21 -6.15 15.81
CA TYR A 116 -8.65 -6.14 15.53
C TYR A 116 -8.89 -7.03 14.32
N ARG A 117 -9.72 -8.06 14.49
CA ARG A 117 -10.07 -9.03 13.44
C ARG A 117 -11.51 -8.85 13.02
N PHE A 118 -11.77 -9.00 11.73
CA PHE A 118 -13.11 -9.14 11.20
C PHE A 118 -13.12 -10.15 10.05
N GLU A 119 -14.28 -10.78 9.86
CA GLU A 119 -14.54 -11.66 8.74
C GLU A 119 -15.95 -11.44 8.22
N PHE A 120 -16.19 -11.71 6.95
CA PHE A 120 -17.52 -11.70 6.38
C PHE A 120 -17.57 -12.57 5.12
N SER A 121 -18.81 -13.00 4.76
CA SER A 121 -19.08 -13.72 3.52
C SER A 121 -20.08 -12.94 2.67
N LEU A 122 -19.75 -12.77 1.38
CA LEU A 122 -20.64 -12.19 0.39
C LEU A 122 -21.29 -13.31 -0.41
N PRO A 123 -22.61 -13.56 -0.25
CA PRO A 123 -23.33 -14.52 -1.07
C PRO A 123 -23.61 -13.96 -2.47
N ASN A 124 -23.90 -14.85 -3.44
CA ASN A 124 -24.22 -14.44 -4.80
C ASN A 124 -25.59 -13.74 -4.94
N TYR A 125 -26.45 -13.86 -3.96
CA TYR A 125 -27.75 -13.19 -3.92
C TYR A 125 -27.78 -12.08 -2.88
N VAL A 126 -28.03 -10.86 -3.32
CA VAL A 126 -28.09 -9.67 -2.47
C VAL A 126 -29.40 -8.93 -2.73
N PRO A 127 -30.39 -9.00 -1.82
CA PRO A 127 -31.72 -8.41 -2.03
C PRO A 127 -31.69 -6.92 -2.40
N ARG A 128 -30.80 -6.16 -1.78
CA ARG A 128 -30.66 -4.72 -2.03
C ARG A 128 -30.06 -4.37 -3.40
N ALA A 129 -29.38 -5.30 -4.05
CA ALA A 129 -28.86 -5.13 -5.40
C ALA A 129 -29.91 -5.44 -6.50
N GLY A 130 -31.14 -5.79 -6.10
CA GLY A 130 -32.21 -6.14 -7.03
C GLY A 130 -32.14 -7.57 -7.51
N GLY A 131 -31.34 -8.44 -6.87
CA GLY A 131 -31.24 -9.86 -7.22
C GLY A 131 -29.81 -10.43 -7.16
N ALA A 132 -29.54 -11.45 -7.98
CA ALA A 132 -28.26 -12.09 -8.04
C ALA A 132 -27.18 -11.15 -8.64
N LEU A 133 -25.98 -11.20 -8.07
CA LEU A 133 -24.82 -10.52 -8.65
C LEU A 133 -24.44 -11.19 -9.99
N SER A 134 -24.10 -10.37 -10.98
CA SER A 134 -23.63 -10.84 -12.29
C SER A 134 -22.71 -9.82 -12.93
N GLY A 135 -21.53 -10.27 -13.40
CA GLY A 135 -20.49 -9.44 -14.01
C GLY A 135 -19.31 -9.18 -13.11
N ASP A 136 -18.54 -8.14 -13.42
CA ASP A 136 -17.31 -7.79 -12.72
C ASP A 136 -17.56 -6.74 -11.63
N TYR A 137 -16.93 -6.95 -10.49
CA TYR A 137 -17.07 -6.11 -9.28
C TYR A 137 -15.71 -5.82 -8.65
N VAL A 138 -15.67 -4.74 -7.89
CA VAL A 138 -14.52 -4.38 -7.04
C VAL A 138 -14.97 -4.40 -5.59
N LEU A 139 -14.20 -5.05 -4.73
CA LEU A 139 -14.32 -5.03 -3.29
C LEU A 139 -13.57 -3.83 -2.74
N ILE A 140 -14.25 -3.02 -1.93
CA ILE A 140 -13.66 -1.89 -1.22
C ILE A 140 -14.03 -1.99 0.24
N ILE A 141 -13.03 -1.96 1.09
CA ILE A 141 -13.20 -1.92 2.54
C ILE A 141 -12.68 -0.57 3.03
N THR A 142 -13.52 0.15 3.76
CA THR A 142 -13.11 1.36 4.47
C THR A 142 -13.20 1.13 5.96
N MET A 143 -12.34 1.79 6.71
CA MET A 143 -12.25 1.68 8.16
C MET A 143 -12.67 3.01 8.78
N LYS A 144 -13.48 2.95 9.85
CA LYS A 144 -13.90 4.12 10.62
C LYS A 144 -13.27 4.10 12.00
N ARG A 145 -12.70 5.22 12.40
CA ARG A 145 -12.14 5.44 13.73
C ARG A 145 -12.99 6.47 14.49
N GLY A 146 -13.58 6.06 15.60
CA GLY A 146 -14.43 6.93 16.41
C GLY A 146 -15.55 7.59 15.59
N THR A 147 -15.76 8.89 15.76
CA THR A 147 -16.75 9.71 15.02
C THR A 147 -16.21 10.30 13.73
N GLY A 148 -14.96 9.99 13.36
CA GLY A 148 -14.26 10.56 12.21
C GLY A 148 -14.72 10.05 10.84
N THR A 149 -14.02 10.50 9.82
CA THR A 149 -14.21 10.05 8.43
C THR A 149 -13.71 8.61 8.24
N SER A 150 -14.34 7.88 7.32
CA SER A 150 -13.86 6.56 6.92
C SER A 150 -12.74 6.69 5.89
N ASP A 151 -11.67 5.93 6.08
CA ASP A 151 -10.53 5.85 5.16
C ASP A 151 -10.48 4.49 4.47
N VAL A 152 -9.87 4.44 3.29
CA VAL A 152 -9.71 3.19 2.55
C VAL A 152 -8.75 2.27 3.30
N PHE A 153 -9.26 1.11 3.69
CA PHE A 153 -8.50 0.05 4.33
C PHE A 153 -7.96 -0.96 3.30
N TYR A 154 -8.80 -1.35 2.33
CA TYR A 154 -8.46 -2.32 1.30
C TYR A 154 -9.26 -2.08 0.01
N LYS A 155 -8.61 -2.23 -1.15
CA LYS A 155 -9.25 -2.05 -2.47
C LYS A 155 -8.62 -2.86 -3.60
N ASN A 156 -7.80 -3.85 -3.29
CA ASN A 156 -7.01 -4.59 -4.28
C ASN A 156 -7.66 -5.88 -4.77
N CYS A 157 -8.99 -6.03 -4.64
CA CYS A 157 -9.66 -7.21 -5.14
C CYS A 157 -10.72 -6.84 -6.18
N ALA A 158 -10.55 -7.35 -7.40
CA ALA A 158 -11.60 -7.41 -8.39
C ALA A 158 -12.03 -8.87 -8.57
N PHE A 159 -13.33 -9.10 -8.72
CA PHE A 159 -13.89 -10.43 -8.87
C PHE A 159 -15.03 -10.45 -9.87
N ARG A 160 -15.30 -11.61 -10.42
CA ARG A 160 -16.41 -11.88 -11.34
C ARG A 160 -17.43 -12.78 -10.69
N VAL A 161 -18.70 -12.51 -10.93
CA VAL A 161 -19.79 -13.43 -10.64
C VAL A 161 -20.43 -13.84 -11.97
N SER A 162 -20.43 -15.14 -12.26
CA SER A 162 -21.01 -15.72 -13.46
C SER A 162 -21.76 -17.00 -13.09
N ASN A 163 -23.03 -17.10 -13.49
CA ASN A 163 -23.88 -18.23 -13.15
C ASN A 163 -23.88 -18.58 -11.64
N GLY A 164 -23.89 -17.54 -10.80
CA GLY A 164 -23.84 -17.68 -9.34
C GLY A 164 -22.51 -18.11 -8.75
N GLN A 165 -21.45 -18.22 -9.56
CA GLN A 165 -20.10 -18.59 -9.12
C GLN A 165 -19.20 -17.37 -9.04
N PHE A 166 -18.45 -17.25 -7.95
CA PHE A 166 -17.44 -16.23 -7.72
C PHE A 166 -16.09 -16.70 -8.25
N SER A 167 -15.36 -15.79 -8.90
CA SER A 167 -13.96 -15.97 -9.24
C SER A 167 -13.20 -14.67 -9.03
N ILE A 168 -12.02 -14.74 -8.41
CA ILE A 168 -11.13 -13.59 -8.29
C ILE A 168 -10.53 -13.33 -9.67
N LEU A 169 -10.56 -12.05 -10.11
CA LEU A 169 -9.94 -11.67 -11.36
C LEU A 169 -8.42 -11.66 -11.17
N GLN A 170 -7.77 -12.66 -11.74
CA GLN A 170 -6.32 -12.76 -11.80
C GLN A 170 -5.80 -12.15 -13.10
N TYR A 171 -4.68 -11.47 -12.99
CA TYR A 171 -4.10 -10.73 -14.10
C TYR A 171 -2.74 -11.32 -14.50
N ASP A 172 -2.71 -12.60 -14.84
CA ASP A 172 -1.51 -13.35 -15.21
C ASP A 172 -0.67 -12.65 -16.28
N LYS A 173 -1.32 -12.01 -17.26
CA LYS A 173 -0.63 -11.26 -18.30
C LYS A 173 0.15 -10.09 -17.70
N ILE A 174 -0.43 -9.37 -16.74
CA ILE A 174 0.22 -8.24 -16.06
C ILE A 174 1.33 -8.76 -15.16
N MET A 175 1.09 -9.83 -14.39
CA MET A 175 2.13 -10.46 -13.56
C MET A 175 3.33 -10.91 -14.40
N LYS A 176 3.09 -11.57 -15.52
CA LYS A 176 4.16 -12.01 -16.45
C LYS A 176 4.95 -10.83 -17.00
N GLU A 177 4.29 -9.73 -17.36
CA GLU A 177 4.96 -8.52 -17.85
C GLU A 177 5.80 -7.86 -16.75
N ASN A 178 5.26 -7.71 -15.54
CA ASN A 178 5.98 -7.19 -14.38
C ASN A 178 7.23 -8.05 -14.09
N ALA A 179 7.07 -9.36 -14.00
CA ALA A 179 8.17 -10.30 -13.77
C ALA A 179 9.23 -10.26 -14.89
N ARG A 180 8.83 -10.06 -16.13
CA ARG A 180 9.74 -9.94 -17.28
C ARG A 180 10.63 -8.70 -17.16
N LEU A 181 10.04 -7.56 -16.77
CA LEU A 181 10.80 -6.32 -16.58
C LEU A 181 11.70 -6.40 -15.37
N ASP A 182 11.24 -6.96 -14.26
CA ASP A 182 12.06 -7.21 -13.08
C ASP A 182 13.27 -8.10 -13.41
N LYS A 183 13.05 -9.21 -14.10
CA LYS A 183 14.14 -10.09 -14.55
C LYS A 183 15.15 -9.36 -15.43
N LYS A 184 14.70 -8.45 -16.30
CA LYS A 184 15.59 -7.62 -17.13
C LYS A 184 16.41 -6.65 -16.26
N ALA A 185 15.79 -5.98 -15.31
CA ALA A 185 16.44 -5.04 -14.41
C ALA A 185 17.39 -5.73 -13.43
N ASN A 186 17.06 -6.93 -12.97
CA ASN A 186 17.85 -7.73 -12.04
C ASN A 186 19.15 -8.30 -12.64
N LYS A 187 19.36 -8.15 -13.95
CA LYS A 187 20.67 -8.38 -14.57
C LYS A 187 21.72 -7.36 -14.12
N LYS A 188 21.30 -6.20 -13.64
CA LYS A 188 22.20 -5.19 -13.08
C LYS A 188 22.52 -5.51 -11.63
N LYS A 189 23.77 -5.27 -11.22
CA LYS A 189 24.19 -5.49 -9.82
C LYS A 189 23.37 -4.62 -8.86
N VAL A 190 22.90 -5.19 -7.77
CA VAL A 190 22.15 -4.49 -6.72
C VAL A 190 22.91 -3.24 -6.22
N SER A 191 24.24 -3.31 -6.12
CA SER A 191 25.08 -2.18 -5.72
C SER A 191 24.94 -0.94 -6.62
N ASN A 192 24.55 -1.10 -7.89
CA ASN A 192 24.34 0.03 -8.78
C ASN A 192 23.20 0.95 -8.33
N PHE A 193 22.28 0.43 -7.54
CA PHE A 193 21.12 1.16 -7.05
C PHE A 193 21.34 1.83 -5.67
N LYS A 194 22.57 1.76 -5.13
CA LYS A 194 22.97 2.40 -3.86
C LYS A 194 23.45 3.83 -4.02
N LYS A 195 23.28 4.47 -5.16
CA LYS A 195 23.83 5.80 -5.45
C LYS A 195 23.17 6.88 -4.60
N THR A 196 23.73 7.16 -3.44
CA THR A 196 23.22 8.17 -2.48
C THR A 196 23.19 9.59 -3.07
N ASN A 197 24.03 9.87 -4.06
CA ASN A 197 24.04 11.13 -4.80
C ASN A 197 22.95 11.22 -5.88
N MET A 198 22.15 10.16 -6.06
CA MET A 198 21.04 10.09 -7.02
C MET A 198 21.39 10.50 -8.46
N SER A 199 22.65 10.37 -8.87
CA SER A 199 23.12 10.82 -10.19
C SER A 199 22.43 10.13 -11.36
N ASP A 200 22.02 8.89 -11.17
CA ASP A 200 21.35 8.01 -12.12
C ASP A 200 19.86 8.34 -12.32
N VAL A 201 19.22 8.98 -11.33
CA VAL A 201 17.81 9.39 -11.37
C VAL A 201 17.62 10.91 -11.30
N LYS A 202 18.68 11.69 -11.39
CA LYS A 202 18.62 13.15 -11.23
C LYS A 202 17.69 13.84 -12.22
N SER A 203 17.60 13.35 -13.46
CA SER A 203 16.72 13.91 -14.49
C SER A 203 15.23 13.75 -14.18
N ILE A 204 14.90 12.79 -13.32
CA ILE A 204 13.55 12.55 -12.82
C ILE A 204 13.32 13.36 -11.55
N CYS A 205 14.18 13.16 -10.54
CA CYS A 205 13.97 13.66 -9.18
C CYS A 205 14.29 15.14 -8.98
N PHE A 206 15.11 15.76 -9.85
CA PHE A 206 15.60 17.13 -9.64
C PHE A 206 15.28 18.05 -10.82
N ARG A 207 14.24 17.74 -11.57
CA ARG A 207 13.77 18.58 -12.67
C ARG A 207 12.97 19.77 -12.13
N ASP A 208 13.36 20.98 -12.47
CA ASP A 208 12.59 22.19 -12.15
C ASP A 208 11.26 22.19 -12.93
N PRO A 209 10.13 22.43 -12.29
CA PRO A 209 8.82 22.33 -12.93
C PRO A 209 8.55 23.44 -13.97
N VAL A 210 9.26 24.57 -13.87
CA VAL A 210 9.07 25.74 -14.75
C VAL A 210 10.11 25.74 -15.85
N THR A 211 11.40 25.76 -15.49
CA THR A 211 12.50 25.90 -16.43
C THR A 211 12.90 24.59 -17.10
N LYS A 212 12.37 23.46 -16.61
CA LYS A 212 12.72 22.08 -17.02
C LYS A 212 14.21 21.72 -16.82
N LYS A 213 15.00 22.61 -16.24
CA LYS A 213 16.42 22.36 -15.94
C LYS A 213 16.54 21.31 -14.82
N VAL A 214 17.56 20.48 -14.93
CA VAL A 214 17.88 19.48 -13.91
C VAL A 214 18.88 20.08 -12.93
N ALA A 215 18.49 20.19 -11.68
CA ALA A 215 19.34 20.74 -10.62
C ALA A 215 20.46 19.76 -10.24
N SER A 216 21.60 20.31 -9.83
CA SER A 216 22.72 19.52 -9.32
C SER A 216 22.37 18.88 -7.97
N VAL A 217 22.85 17.64 -7.79
CA VAL A 217 22.78 16.95 -6.49
C VAL A 217 24.10 17.19 -5.75
N THR A 218 24.13 18.26 -4.96
CA THR A 218 25.32 18.68 -4.23
C THR A 218 25.56 17.82 -2.98
N THR A 219 26.78 17.81 -2.46
CA THR A 219 27.13 17.17 -1.19
C THR A 219 26.24 17.66 -0.03
N LYS A 220 25.83 18.93 -0.05
CA LYS A 220 24.89 19.51 0.94
C LYS A 220 23.54 18.80 0.89
N LYS A 221 22.99 18.54 -0.31
CA LYS A 221 21.72 17.81 -0.46
C LYS A 221 21.82 16.39 0.05
N VAL A 222 22.92 15.68 -0.30
CA VAL A 222 23.18 14.31 0.16
C VAL A 222 23.27 14.24 1.70
N LYS A 223 24.03 15.13 2.32
CA LYS A 223 24.13 15.22 3.79
C LYS A 223 22.76 15.49 4.42
N TYR A 224 21.96 16.36 3.79
CA TYR A 224 20.61 16.65 4.28
C TYR A 224 19.69 15.41 4.23
N PHE A 225 19.69 14.66 3.13
CA PHE A 225 18.93 13.41 3.06
C PHE A 225 19.34 12.43 4.14
N LYS A 226 20.65 12.28 4.40
CA LYS A 226 21.14 11.42 5.47
C LYS A 226 20.65 11.87 6.85
N THR A 227 20.70 13.18 7.13
CA THR A 227 20.21 13.75 8.40
C THR A 227 18.73 13.49 8.59
N VAL A 228 17.90 13.74 7.56
CA VAL A 228 16.46 13.51 7.63
C VAL A 228 16.16 12.02 7.78
N SER A 229 16.78 11.19 6.97
CA SER A 229 16.54 9.75 6.99
C SER A 229 16.92 9.13 8.34
N ASN A 230 18.09 9.50 8.93
CA ASN A 230 18.47 9.01 10.26
C ASN A 230 17.45 9.37 11.36
N GLN A 231 16.78 10.50 11.23
CA GLN A 231 15.72 10.89 12.18
C GLN A 231 14.45 10.08 11.96
N VAL A 232 14.10 9.83 10.69
CA VAL A 232 12.91 9.05 10.30
C VAL A 232 13.03 7.61 10.76
N VAL A 233 14.18 6.97 10.51
CA VAL A 233 14.39 5.55 10.82
C VAL A 233 14.79 5.27 12.27
N LYS A 234 14.76 6.27 13.13
CA LYS A 234 15.17 6.10 14.54
C LYS A 234 14.40 4.97 15.22
N GLY A 235 15.13 4.02 15.81
CA GLY A 235 14.57 2.85 16.48
C GLY A 235 14.26 1.66 15.57
N ALA A 236 14.45 1.78 14.23
CA ALA A 236 14.41 0.65 13.33
C ALA A 236 15.72 -0.16 13.41
N SER A 237 15.61 -1.49 13.40
CA SER A 237 16.74 -2.43 13.55
C SER A 237 17.14 -3.04 12.22
N THR A 238 16.17 -3.31 11.34
CA THR A 238 16.38 -3.94 10.03
C THR A 238 16.21 -2.95 8.89
N ASP A 239 16.70 -3.28 7.70
CA ASP A 239 16.48 -2.43 6.52
C ASP A 239 15.01 -2.41 6.09
N TYR A 240 14.26 -3.48 6.36
CA TYR A 240 12.81 -3.54 6.15
C TYR A 240 12.08 -2.55 7.06
N GLU A 241 12.36 -2.56 8.37
CA GLU A 241 11.79 -1.61 9.34
C GLU A 241 12.15 -0.16 9.01
N LYS A 242 13.40 0.10 8.57
CA LYS A 242 13.81 1.44 8.12
C LYS A 242 13.00 1.89 6.90
N LEU A 243 12.82 0.99 5.94
CA LEU A 243 12.06 1.28 4.73
C LEU A 243 10.59 1.54 5.03
N LEU A 244 10.00 0.77 5.94
CA LEU A 244 8.63 0.98 6.41
C LEU A 244 8.46 2.37 7.03
N LYS A 245 9.35 2.77 7.94
CA LYS A 245 9.30 4.13 8.52
C LYS A 245 9.47 5.23 7.48
N ILE A 246 10.26 4.99 6.44
CA ILE A 246 10.40 5.93 5.32
C ILE A 246 9.10 6.02 4.52
N TYR A 247 8.46 4.88 4.25
CA TYR A 247 7.15 4.83 3.59
C TYR A 247 6.10 5.62 4.36
N GLU A 248 5.92 5.31 5.65
CA GLU A 248 5.00 6.01 6.55
C GLU A 248 5.25 7.50 6.56
N TYR A 249 6.52 7.90 6.76
CA TYR A 249 6.90 9.30 6.80
C TYR A 249 6.53 10.06 5.52
N VAL A 250 6.77 9.46 4.35
CA VAL A 250 6.42 10.08 3.06
C VAL A 250 4.92 10.09 2.86
N ALA A 251 4.22 8.97 3.11
CA ALA A 251 2.78 8.88 2.97
C ALA A 251 2.03 9.89 3.85
N GLU A 252 2.43 10.02 5.11
CA GLU A 252 1.74 10.88 6.09
C GLU A 252 1.99 12.37 5.88
N ASN A 253 3.17 12.74 5.42
CA ASN A 253 3.59 14.14 5.40
C ASN A 253 3.48 14.81 4.03
N PHE A 254 3.28 14.03 2.96
CA PHE A 254 3.11 14.57 1.62
C PHE A 254 1.62 14.60 1.26
N TYR A 255 1.27 15.56 0.40
CA TYR A 255 -0.10 15.79 -0.08
C TYR A 255 -0.12 15.66 -1.60
N TYR A 256 -1.09 14.95 -2.12
CA TYR A 256 -1.21 14.78 -3.57
C TYR A 256 -1.78 16.02 -4.24
N ASP A 257 -1.15 16.43 -5.34
CA ASP A 257 -1.52 17.60 -6.13
C ASP A 257 -2.26 17.16 -7.40
N ASP A 258 -3.56 16.90 -7.27
CA ASP A 258 -4.43 16.44 -8.36
C ASP A 258 -4.38 17.41 -9.57
N ILE A 259 -4.29 18.73 -9.31
CA ILE A 259 -4.28 19.75 -10.38
C ILE A 259 -2.96 19.69 -11.16
N ALA A 260 -1.83 19.52 -10.48
CA ALA A 260 -0.55 19.37 -11.18
C ALA A 260 -0.49 18.10 -12.02
N PHE A 261 -1.09 17.02 -11.54
CA PHE A 261 -1.20 15.76 -12.27
C PHE A 261 -2.08 15.94 -13.52
N SER A 262 -3.33 16.36 -13.36
CA SER A 262 -4.31 16.46 -14.44
C SER A 262 -3.94 17.49 -15.51
N SER A 263 -3.30 18.60 -15.12
CA SER A 263 -2.87 19.64 -16.06
C SER A 263 -1.48 19.42 -16.65
N GLY A 264 -0.72 18.43 -16.15
CA GLY A 264 0.68 18.18 -16.53
C GLY A 264 1.64 19.31 -16.17
N THR A 265 1.22 20.27 -15.34
CA THR A 265 1.96 21.51 -15.08
C THR A 265 2.60 21.52 -13.69
N LYS A 266 3.77 22.18 -13.59
CA LYS A 266 4.42 22.58 -12.33
C LYS A 266 4.48 21.49 -11.26
N GLN A 267 4.85 20.26 -11.64
CA GLN A 267 5.08 19.16 -10.71
C GLN A 267 6.39 19.41 -9.92
N TYR A 268 6.28 19.67 -8.63
CA TYR A 268 7.42 19.97 -7.75
C TYR A 268 8.03 18.68 -7.20
N VAL A 269 8.92 18.05 -7.95
CA VAL A 269 9.43 16.71 -7.67
C VAL A 269 10.72 16.67 -6.85
N ASP A 270 11.48 17.78 -6.73
CA ASP A 270 12.77 17.81 -6.04
C ASP A 270 12.61 17.44 -4.56
N PRO A 271 13.13 16.25 -4.12
CA PRO A 271 12.96 15.77 -2.77
C PRO A 271 13.66 16.64 -1.73
N TYR A 272 14.79 17.28 -2.09
CA TYR A 272 15.47 18.22 -1.18
C TYR A 272 14.59 19.43 -0.89
N ARG A 273 14.03 20.04 -1.94
CA ARG A 273 13.15 21.19 -1.80
C ARG A 273 11.91 20.85 -0.98
N ASN A 274 11.26 19.72 -1.31
CA ASN A 274 10.05 19.28 -0.64
C ASN A 274 10.29 19.00 0.85
N LEU A 275 11.26 18.19 1.19
CA LEU A 275 11.62 17.87 2.57
C LEU A 275 12.10 19.11 3.35
N TYR A 276 12.91 19.97 2.72
CA TYR A 276 13.40 21.18 3.36
C TYR A 276 12.28 22.17 3.68
N ASN A 277 11.39 22.43 2.72
CA ASN A 277 10.29 23.37 2.90
C ASN A 277 9.29 22.85 3.95
N MET A 278 8.94 21.56 3.90
CA MET A 278 8.07 20.93 4.87
C MET A 278 8.63 21.05 6.30
N ARG A 279 9.85 20.58 6.52
CA ARG A 279 10.47 20.52 7.84
C ARG A 279 10.77 21.90 8.43
N ASN A 280 11.07 22.89 7.60
CA ASN A 280 11.32 24.26 8.03
C ASN A 280 10.10 25.18 7.90
N LYS A 281 8.91 24.61 7.66
CA LYS A 281 7.63 25.34 7.52
C LYS A 281 7.70 26.49 6.49
N LYS A 282 8.53 26.34 5.45
CA LYS A 282 8.71 27.37 4.43
C LYS A 282 7.48 27.49 3.54
N LYS A 283 7.08 28.74 3.22
CA LYS A 283 6.05 29.00 2.23
C LYS A 283 6.66 29.00 0.83
N SER A 284 6.07 28.25 -0.08
CA SER A 284 6.42 28.21 -1.50
C SER A 284 5.19 27.84 -2.33
N ALA A 285 5.35 27.74 -3.66
CA ALA A 285 4.23 27.44 -4.55
C ALA A 285 3.53 26.09 -4.27
N ASN A 286 4.21 25.17 -3.57
CA ASN A 286 3.64 23.84 -3.21
C ASN A 286 3.84 23.50 -1.73
N SER A 287 4.13 24.48 -0.87
CA SER A 287 4.29 24.22 0.58
C SER A 287 3.77 25.37 1.43
N GLN A 288 3.15 25.01 2.55
CA GLN A 288 2.63 25.95 3.54
C GLN A 288 2.49 25.26 4.90
N GLY A 289 2.94 25.95 5.96
CA GLY A 289 2.67 25.51 7.35
C GLY A 289 3.18 24.11 7.71
N GLY A 290 4.28 23.66 7.10
CA GLY A 290 4.81 22.31 7.30
C GLY A 290 4.17 21.22 6.42
N LYS A 291 3.30 21.59 5.47
CA LYS A 291 2.72 20.71 4.47
C LYS A 291 3.40 20.93 3.14
N VAL A 292 3.55 19.87 2.34
CA VAL A 292 4.11 19.94 0.99
C VAL A 292 3.27 19.09 0.05
N ALA A 293 2.99 19.63 -1.15
CA ALA A 293 2.25 18.93 -2.19
C ALA A 293 3.14 18.58 -3.37
N THR A 294 2.93 17.39 -3.92
CA THR A 294 3.63 16.88 -5.10
C THR A 294 2.78 15.81 -5.79
N THR A 295 3.30 15.28 -6.91
CA THR A 295 2.71 14.13 -7.61
C THR A 295 3.46 12.84 -7.29
N CYS A 296 3.03 11.71 -7.84
CA CYS A 296 3.68 10.38 -7.66
C CYS A 296 5.20 10.42 -7.86
N VAL A 297 5.70 11.21 -8.83
CA VAL A 297 7.15 11.40 -9.04
C VAL A 297 7.85 11.97 -7.80
N GLY A 298 7.23 12.92 -7.12
CA GLY A 298 7.81 13.53 -5.92
C GLY A 298 7.76 12.62 -4.70
N TYR A 299 6.72 11.81 -4.56
CA TYR A 299 6.66 10.73 -3.55
C TYR A 299 7.77 9.72 -3.79
N SER A 300 7.86 9.19 -5.00
CA SER A 300 8.91 8.24 -5.40
C SER A 300 10.31 8.81 -5.22
N ALA A 301 10.53 10.08 -5.57
CA ALA A 301 11.81 10.76 -5.37
C ALA A 301 12.19 10.88 -3.89
N ALA A 302 11.22 11.14 -3.01
CA ALA A 302 11.46 11.24 -1.57
C ALA A 302 11.80 9.89 -0.95
N VAL A 303 11.04 8.83 -1.27
CA VAL A 303 11.36 7.45 -0.85
C VAL A 303 12.76 7.07 -1.33
N CYS A 304 13.08 7.28 -2.62
CA CYS A 304 14.38 6.95 -3.18
C CYS A 304 15.52 7.68 -2.46
N ALA A 305 15.37 8.98 -2.19
CA ALA A 305 16.40 9.77 -1.52
C ALA A 305 16.64 9.30 -0.07
N LEU A 306 15.58 9.02 0.68
CA LEU A 306 15.67 8.62 2.09
C LEU A 306 16.15 7.17 2.23
N ALA A 307 15.68 6.24 1.40
CA ALA A 307 16.10 4.84 1.43
C ALA A 307 17.57 4.69 1.04
N ARG A 308 18.01 5.34 -0.05
CA ARG A 308 19.41 5.33 -0.46
C ARG A 308 20.34 6.00 0.58
N ALA A 309 19.86 6.99 1.33
CA ALA A 309 20.62 7.60 2.43
C ALA A 309 20.89 6.61 3.58
N GLN A 310 20.09 5.55 3.72
CA GLN A 310 20.31 4.41 4.62
C GLN A 310 21.11 3.29 3.99
N GLY A 311 21.53 3.42 2.73
CA GLY A 311 22.23 2.38 2.01
C GLY A 311 21.32 1.29 1.41
N ILE A 312 20.01 1.47 1.46
CA ILE A 312 19.04 0.56 0.86
C ILE A 312 19.02 0.78 -0.65
N PRO A 313 19.37 -0.24 -1.46
CA PRO A 313 19.31 -0.12 -2.91
C PRO A 313 17.89 0.15 -3.36
N THR A 314 17.69 1.22 -4.11
CA THR A 314 16.35 1.67 -4.51
C THR A 314 16.36 2.08 -5.97
N ARG A 315 15.39 1.59 -6.74
CA ARG A 315 15.14 1.96 -8.14
C ARG A 315 13.77 2.61 -8.29
N ILE A 316 13.61 3.41 -9.32
CA ILE A 316 12.36 4.09 -9.63
C ILE A 316 11.69 3.34 -10.77
N VAL A 317 10.43 3.03 -10.60
CA VAL A 317 9.57 2.40 -11.59
C VAL A 317 8.65 3.46 -12.18
N ASN A 318 8.49 3.43 -13.50
CA ASN A 318 7.48 4.16 -14.23
C ASN A 318 6.60 3.17 -14.95
N GLY A 319 5.30 3.31 -14.80
CA GLY A 319 4.33 2.41 -15.37
C GLY A 319 2.93 3.00 -15.41
N HIS A 320 1.95 2.12 -15.51
CA HIS A 320 0.55 2.51 -15.50
C HIS A 320 -0.15 1.98 -14.24
N HIS A 321 -1.02 2.81 -13.68
CA HIS A 321 -1.79 2.50 -12.48
C HIS A 321 -3.28 2.74 -12.73
N ILE A 322 -4.09 1.68 -12.63
CA ILE A 322 -5.54 1.82 -12.60
C ILE A 322 -6.05 1.98 -11.18
N SER A 323 -6.84 3.00 -10.95
CA SER A 323 -7.48 3.20 -9.66
C SER A 323 -8.75 2.40 -9.53
N LEU A 324 -8.76 1.38 -8.67
CA LEU A 324 -9.98 0.65 -8.32
C LEU A 324 -10.97 1.51 -7.49
N ASN A 325 -10.62 2.75 -7.20
CA ASN A 325 -11.42 3.67 -6.38
C ASN A 325 -11.82 4.94 -7.16
N ASN A 326 -11.68 4.96 -8.47
CA ASN A 326 -12.18 6.06 -9.30
C ASN A 326 -13.67 5.91 -9.57
N SER A 327 -14.30 6.91 -10.17
CA SER A 327 -15.74 6.91 -10.45
C SER A 327 -16.18 5.83 -11.44
N SER A 328 -15.27 5.30 -12.25
CA SER A 328 -15.54 4.28 -13.27
C SER A 328 -15.21 2.86 -12.81
N PHE A 329 -14.47 2.69 -11.70
CA PHE A 329 -14.07 1.36 -11.19
C PHE A 329 -13.54 0.44 -12.30
N ASN A 330 -12.50 0.89 -12.99
CA ASN A 330 -11.89 0.13 -14.08
C ASN A 330 -11.11 -1.08 -13.55
N THR A 331 -11.07 -2.11 -14.38
CA THR A 331 -10.15 -3.24 -14.25
C THR A 331 -9.34 -3.38 -15.54
N TRP A 332 -8.30 -4.20 -15.56
CA TRP A 332 -7.54 -4.42 -16.79
C TRP A 332 -8.38 -5.00 -17.96
N SER A 333 -9.51 -5.63 -17.67
CA SER A 333 -10.45 -6.06 -18.72
C SER A 333 -11.17 -4.89 -19.40
N THR A 334 -11.24 -3.74 -18.74
CA THR A 334 -11.91 -2.53 -19.23
C THR A 334 -10.94 -1.40 -19.56
N GLU A 335 -9.68 -1.50 -19.11
CA GLU A 335 -8.62 -0.56 -19.41
C GLU A 335 -8.12 -0.76 -20.85
N LYS A 336 -8.17 0.31 -21.65
CA LYS A 336 -7.81 0.25 -23.07
C LYS A 336 -6.33 0.45 -23.33
N ASN A 337 -5.63 1.15 -22.44
CA ASN A 337 -4.24 1.52 -22.63
C ASN A 337 -3.37 1.10 -21.42
N ILE A 338 -2.89 -0.12 -21.45
CA ILE A 338 -2.00 -0.66 -20.41
C ILE A 338 -0.53 -0.21 -20.55
N THR A 339 -0.21 0.58 -21.58
CA THR A 339 1.17 1.03 -21.87
C THR A 339 1.38 2.51 -21.54
N GLU A 340 0.44 3.15 -20.90
CA GLU A 340 0.55 4.55 -20.50
C GLU A 340 1.56 4.71 -19.37
N LEU A 341 2.45 5.69 -19.48
CA LEU A 341 3.46 6.02 -18.47
C LEU A 341 2.93 7.16 -17.60
N ASP A 342 1.99 6.87 -16.70
CA ASP A 342 1.27 7.86 -15.91
C ASP A 342 1.53 7.80 -14.41
N HIS A 343 2.22 6.75 -13.93
CA HIS A 343 2.46 6.56 -12.51
C HIS A 343 3.91 6.18 -12.18
N TRP A 344 4.38 6.61 -10.99
CA TRP A 344 5.74 6.42 -10.52
C TRP A 344 5.75 5.88 -9.09
N TRP A 345 6.57 4.85 -8.85
CA TRP A 345 6.81 4.25 -7.53
C TRP A 345 8.24 3.75 -7.39
N ASN A 346 8.52 3.00 -6.34
CA ASN A 346 9.84 2.46 -6.07
C ASN A 346 9.81 0.95 -5.97
N GLU A 347 10.97 0.36 -6.25
CA GLU A 347 11.35 -0.95 -5.77
C GLU A 347 12.62 -0.82 -4.94
N CYS A 348 12.62 -1.43 -3.77
CA CYS A 348 13.69 -1.38 -2.80
C CYS A 348 14.20 -2.78 -2.50
N TYR A 349 15.52 -2.95 -2.37
CA TYR A 349 16.11 -4.26 -2.11
C TYR A 349 16.36 -4.42 -0.62
N VAL A 350 15.58 -5.27 0.00
CA VAL A 350 15.66 -5.62 1.43
C VAL A 350 15.52 -7.13 1.59
N ASP A 351 16.18 -7.70 2.58
CA ASP A 351 16.09 -9.12 2.93
C ASP A 351 16.32 -10.08 1.74
N GLY A 352 17.24 -9.70 0.83
CA GLY A 352 17.60 -10.53 -0.31
C GLY A 352 16.67 -10.44 -1.53
N ARG A 353 15.64 -9.60 -1.52
CA ARG A 353 14.66 -9.45 -2.60
C ARG A 353 14.31 -7.99 -2.91
N TRP A 354 13.79 -7.75 -4.10
CA TRP A 354 13.15 -6.49 -4.46
C TRP A 354 11.70 -6.49 -3.98
N ILE A 355 11.29 -5.44 -3.30
CA ILE A 355 9.91 -5.21 -2.89
C ILE A 355 9.38 -3.92 -3.50
N THR A 356 8.10 -3.90 -3.83
CA THR A 356 7.42 -2.70 -4.31
C THR A 356 7.09 -1.78 -3.14
N VAL A 357 7.31 -0.48 -3.34
CA VAL A 357 6.98 0.58 -2.39
C VAL A 357 6.35 1.76 -3.13
N ASP A 358 5.04 1.87 -3.06
CA ASP A 358 4.32 3.03 -3.59
C ASP A 358 3.67 3.84 -2.46
N ALA A 359 4.33 4.90 -2.05
CA ALA A 359 3.85 5.78 -0.99
C ALA A 359 2.76 6.78 -1.45
N THR A 360 2.49 6.87 -2.76
CA THR A 360 1.50 7.82 -3.29
C THR A 360 0.09 7.54 -2.78
N PRO A 361 -0.43 6.30 -2.87
CA PRO A 361 -1.73 5.95 -2.31
C PRO A 361 -1.66 5.52 -0.83
N GLY A 362 -0.50 5.61 -0.20
CA GLY A 362 -0.33 5.27 1.21
C GLY A 362 -1.13 6.14 2.17
N ASN A 363 -1.58 7.30 1.71
CA ASN A 363 -2.49 8.17 2.44
C ASN A 363 -3.39 8.92 1.46
N SER A 364 -4.56 9.36 1.91
CA SER A 364 -5.49 10.14 1.10
C SER A 364 -5.33 11.66 1.27
N ASN A 365 -4.16 12.11 1.74
CA ASN A 365 -3.84 13.52 1.89
C ASN A 365 -3.82 14.23 0.53
N LYS A 366 -4.55 15.35 0.40
CA LYS A 366 -4.68 16.09 -0.86
C LYS A 366 -4.50 17.59 -0.65
N TRP A 367 -3.98 18.23 -1.66
CA TRP A 367 -3.96 19.68 -1.79
C TRP A 367 -4.64 20.15 -3.07
N ASN A 368 -5.67 20.95 -2.91
CA ASN A 368 -6.30 21.65 -4.02
C ASN A 368 -5.69 23.03 -4.15
N ARG A 369 -4.82 23.22 -5.16
CA ARG A 369 -4.08 24.47 -5.36
C ARG A 369 -4.98 25.64 -5.76
N ASN A 370 -6.13 25.39 -6.40
CA ASN A 370 -7.05 26.44 -6.83
C ASN A 370 -7.76 27.09 -5.64
N THR A 371 -8.11 26.29 -4.63
CA THR A 371 -8.76 26.75 -3.39
C THR A 371 -7.80 26.89 -2.24
N ASN A 372 -6.52 26.52 -2.41
CA ASN A 372 -5.51 26.42 -1.36
C ASN A 372 -5.95 25.57 -0.16
N LYS A 373 -6.80 24.56 -0.40
CA LYS A 373 -7.33 23.68 0.65
C LYS A 373 -6.47 22.43 0.79
N TRP A 374 -6.03 22.16 2.01
CA TRP A 374 -5.29 20.98 2.42
C TRP A 374 -6.24 20.02 3.14
N THR A 375 -6.36 18.79 2.65
CA THR A 375 -7.14 17.73 3.29
C THR A 375 -6.17 16.73 3.91
N TYR A 376 -6.34 16.47 5.19
CA TYR A 376 -5.57 15.50 5.96
C TYR A 376 -6.49 14.39 6.45
N THR A 377 -6.11 13.15 6.23
CA THR A 377 -6.93 11.98 6.62
C THR A 377 -6.39 11.26 7.85
N GLY A 378 -5.09 11.38 8.13
CA GLY A 378 -4.47 10.84 9.33
C GLY A 378 -4.31 9.32 9.37
N LEU A 379 -4.56 8.64 8.24
CA LEU A 379 -4.42 7.19 8.13
C LEU A 379 -3.43 6.84 7.03
N THR A 380 -2.45 6.00 7.38
CA THR A 380 -1.57 5.32 6.43
C THR A 380 -2.16 3.96 6.13
N ASN A 381 -2.30 3.62 4.84
CA ASN A 381 -2.60 2.28 4.39
C ASN A 381 -1.35 1.65 3.78
N TYR A 382 -1.25 0.34 3.88
CA TYR A 382 -0.04 -0.41 3.49
C TYR A 382 -0.26 -1.28 2.25
N ILE A 383 -1.35 -1.05 1.50
CA ILE A 383 -1.75 -1.85 0.33
C ILE A 383 -0.61 -2.01 -0.68
N TYR A 384 0.22 -0.96 -0.83
CA TYR A 384 1.32 -0.93 -1.80
C TYR A 384 2.70 -0.82 -1.13
N PHE A 385 2.80 -1.23 0.13
CA PHE A 385 4.06 -1.52 0.78
C PHE A 385 4.25 -3.03 0.80
N ASP A 386 5.18 -3.51 -0.01
CA ASP A 386 5.48 -4.94 -0.19
C ASP A 386 4.26 -5.80 -0.59
N PRO A 387 3.44 -5.37 -1.58
CA PRO A 387 2.33 -6.19 -2.07
C PRO A 387 2.85 -7.45 -2.74
N THR A 388 2.06 -8.53 -2.71
CA THR A 388 2.36 -9.72 -3.51
C THR A 388 2.28 -9.39 -5.01
N PRO A 389 2.93 -10.19 -5.90
CA PRO A 389 2.83 -9.99 -7.34
C PRO A 389 1.38 -9.97 -7.84
N GLU A 390 0.51 -10.79 -7.27
CA GLU A 390 -0.92 -10.88 -7.60
C GLU A 390 -1.64 -9.59 -7.22
N GLN A 391 -1.37 -9.06 -6.03
CA GLN A 391 -1.96 -7.80 -5.56
C GLN A 391 -1.47 -6.61 -6.37
N LEU A 392 -0.17 -6.55 -6.64
CA LEU A 392 0.40 -5.50 -7.47
C LEU A 392 -0.22 -5.52 -8.87
N ALA A 393 -0.38 -6.70 -9.45
CA ALA A 393 -0.95 -6.88 -10.77
C ALA A 393 -2.43 -6.48 -10.87
N THR A 394 -3.15 -6.33 -9.76
CA THR A 394 -4.55 -5.85 -9.81
C THR A 394 -4.66 -4.40 -10.29
N SER A 395 -3.61 -3.61 -10.12
CA SER A 395 -3.66 -2.16 -10.39
C SER A 395 -2.40 -1.56 -11.01
N HIS A 396 -1.26 -2.28 -11.02
CA HIS A 396 0.02 -1.75 -11.51
C HIS A 396 0.60 -2.61 -12.62
N VAL A 397 0.99 -1.99 -13.72
CA VAL A 397 1.85 -2.61 -14.72
C VAL A 397 3.16 -1.83 -14.83
N LEU A 398 4.27 -2.54 -14.66
CA LEU A 398 5.62 -2.00 -14.81
C LEU A 398 5.90 -1.82 -16.30
N LEU A 399 6.39 -0.66 -16.70
CA LEU A 399 6.77 -0.38 -18.10
C LEU A 399 8.24 0.00 -18.23
N GLU A 400 8.78 0.72 -17.25
CA GLU A 400 10.18 1.13 -17.23
C GLU A 400 10.75 1.08 -15.80
N ILE A 401 12.02 0.66 -15.70
CA ILE A 401 12.78 0.71 -14.44
C ILE A 401 13.99 1.61 -14.63
N LYS A 402 14.11 2.64 -13.79
CA LYS A 402 15.16 3.66 -13.83
C LYS A 402 16.07 3.57 -12.61
N GLY A 403 17.31 4.04 -12.74
CA GLY A 403 18.20 4.19 -11.60
C GLY A 403 19.23 3.06 -11.45
N ALA A 404 19.81 2.64 -12.56
CA ALA A 404 20.98 1.74 -12.55
C ALA A 404 22.18 2.34 -13.27
#